data_d84f20796bd0acf66b4514a81a514ae1
#
_entry.id   d84f20796bd0acf66b4514a81a514ae1
#
_cell.length_a   1.000
_cell.length_b   1.000
_cell.length_c   1.000
_cell.angle_alpha   90.00
_cell.angle_beta   90.00
_cell.angle_gamma   90.00
#
_symmetry.space_group_name_H-M   'P 1'
#
loop_
_entity.id
_entity.type
_entity.pdbx_description
1 polymer ?
#
loop_
_entity_poly.entity_id
_entity_poly.type
_entity_poly.pdbx_seq_one_letter_code
_entity_poly.pdbx_strand_id
1 'polypeptide(L)'
;MRTSILKAMGRRLRGAGRDESGAAAIIFAVSLVLLAPLTLGVFDLYIASNQRQKLQDALDAAALYAARSSAQTEKDINEIGKKALAANLRSFTGSALISSQFTLDGAKVVGTAEMTPLALATGFFQHGNVKASSEVLRAMDRLEVALVLDNTGSMSGTKMSTLKTSAKDLVDKLTAAAARSTATDPIRISLVPFSSTVRIYENVSVKNYNTSTRTGPGIPTWIDSRALGHNAAGKDIFTTANTDRFAILKSMKDNQVWGGCVESRRQPYDVQDTAPYSADKDSWFVPYFAPDEPDNGNSWWYPSYVNDYIDDDTKGDFWTRQGNVGKYNNAKPSGGGPNRGCDLEPVMRLTTDMAGLKSAIDDMEAAGNTNIPMGLVWGWHTLSPNAPFSDGVAYGTKHHRKIIILMTDGDNVASTANNENDSAYSGIGYIWQGLLGITSGSSSTRTQKMNERLALLCENIKKKDIVLYTVRVEVKSGDSALLRNCATDPDKFYDVQNVSQLGAAFDAIAGSIDNLRITK
;
A
#
# COMPACT_ATOMS: atom_id res chain seq x y z
N MET A 1 -85.45 34.96 73.23
CA MET A 1 -84.42 35.23 72.25
C MET A 1 -83.49 33.99 71.91
N ARG A 2 -83.54 32.89 72.70
CA ARG A 2 -82.70 31.68 72.47
C ARG A 2 -83.29 30.63 71.48
N THR A 3 -84.61 30.66 71.23
CA THR A 3 -85.34 29.69 70.38
C THR A 3 -85.30 30.00 68.89
N SER A 4 -85.01 31.26 68.51
CA SER A 4 -84.93 31.68 67.08
C SER A 4 -83.61 31.37 66.44
N ILE A 5 -82.52 31.38 67.24
CA ILE A 5 -81.13 31.10 66.73
C ILE A 5 -80.96 29.62 66.41
N LEU A 6 -81.51 28.73 67.25
CA LEU A 6 -81.44 27.28 67.02
C LEU A 6 -82.27 26.83 65.80
N LYS A 7 -83.44 27.50 65.50
CA LYS A 7 -84.22 27.23 64.27
C LYS A 7 -83.54 27.75 63.00
N ALA A 8 -82.79 28.86 63.08
CA ALA A 8 -82.03 29.40 61.97
C ALA A 8 -80.77 28.54 61.66
N MET A 9 -80.12 28.03 62.73
CA MET A 9 -78.96 27.11 62.56
C MET A 9 -79.37 25.74 61.99
N GLY A 10 -80.57 25.20 62.46
CA GLY A 10 -81.08 23.94 61.90
C GLY A 10 -81.54 24.03 60.44
N ARG A 11 -82.01 25.22 59.99
CA ARG A 11 -82.26 25.43 58.54
C ARG A 11 -81.01 25.55 57.68
N ARG A 12 -79.96 26.17 58.20
CA ARG A 12 -78.66 26.26 57.46
C ARG A 12 -77.98 24.91 57.39
N LEU A 13 -78.06 24.09 58.43
CA LEU A 13 -77.52 22.73 58.40
C LEU A 13 -78.27 21.75 57.49
N ARG A 14 -79.63 21.96 57.33
CA ARG A 14 -80.43 21.19 56.35
C ARG A 14 -80.27 21.67 54.92
N GLY A 15 -79.83 22.91 54.70
CA GLY A 15 -79.46 23.43 53.37
C GLY A 15 -78.09 22.96 52.93
N ALA A 16 -77.17 22.86 53.88
CA ALA A 16 -75.82 22.38 53.59
C ALA A 16 -75.75 20.88 53.19
N GLY A 17 -76.77 20.06 53.60
CA GLY A 17 -76.84 18.64 53.19
C GLY A 17 -77.47 18.42 51.81
N ARG A 18 -77.94 19.51 51.11
CA ARG A 18 -78.51 19.47 49.76
C ARG A 18 -77.75 20.35 48.76
N ASP A 19 -76.64 20.90 49.17
CA ASP A 19 -75.78 21.71 48.27
C ASP A 19 -74.90 20.79 47.49
N GLU A 20 -75.34 20.36 46.33
CA GLU A 20 -74.58 19.49 45.39
C GLU A 20 -73.32 20.19 44.84
N SER A 21 -73.20 21.51 44.93
CA SER A 21 -72.05 22.28 44.52
C SER A 21 -70.85 22.01 45.45
N GLY A 22 -71.03 21.76 46.72
CA GLY A 22 -69.99 21.35 47.66
C GLY A 22 -69.49 19.93 47.41
N ALA A 23 -70.39 19.02 47.06
CA ALA A 23 -70.05 17.64 46.74
C ALA A 23 -69.26 17.57 45.44
N ALA A 24 -69.60 18.34 44.42
CA ALA A 24 -68.88 18.44 43.17
C ALA A 24 -67.43 18.97 43.39
N ALA A 25 -67.26 19.97 44.26
CA ALA A 25 -65.96 20.50 44.62
C ALA A 25 -65.04 19.46 45.33
N ILE A 26 -65.62 18.65 46.22
CA ILE A 26 -64.94 17.59 46.93
C ILE A 26 -64.55 16.46 45.96
N ILE A 27 -65.49 16.03 45.11
CA ILE A 27 -65.19 15.01 44.05
C ILE A 27 -64.15 15.52 43.11
N PHE A 28 -64.16 16.77 42.66
CA PHE A 28 -63.18 17.38 41.83
C PHE A 28 -61.79 17.42 42.51
N ALA A 29 -61.73 17.85 43.78
CA ALA A 29 -60.50 17.89 44.57
C ALA A 29 -59.86 16.48 44.74
N VAL A 30 -60.69 15.46 45.07
CA VAL A 30 -60.23 14.06 45.18
C VAL A 30 -59.80 13.51 43.84
N SER A 31 -60.56 13.80 42.78
CA SER A 31 -60.17 13.40 41.42
C SER A 31 -58.85 14.05 40.99
N LEU A 32 -58.65 15.32 41.33
CA LEU A 32 -57.40 16.03 41.00
C LEU A 32 -56.21 15.48 41.76
N VAL A 33 -56.36 15.07 43.02
CA VAL A 33 -55.31 14.41 43.82
C VAL A 33 -54.95 13.05 43.25
N LEU A 34 -55.85 12.33 42.62
CA LEU A 34 -55.58 11.04 41.98
C LEU A 34 -55.14 11.19 40.55
N LEU A 35 -55.77 12.07 39.77
CA LEU A 35 -55.42 12.20 38.31
C LEU A 35 -54.18 13.01 38.06
N ALA A 36 -53.82 14.02 38.87
CA ALA A 36 -52.65 14.83 38.68
C ALA A 36 -51.36 14.02 38.82
N PRO A 37 -51.18 13.17 39.86
CA PRO A 37 -49.98 12.29 39.89
C PRO A 37 -49.93 11.28 38.75
N LEU A 38 -51.09 10.70 38.35
CA LEU A 38 -51.14 9.77 37.22
C LEU A 38 -50.74 10.44 35.89
N THR A 39 -51.27 11.63 35.61
CA THR A 39 -50.92 12.38 34.41
C THR A 39 -49.43 12.78 34.41
N LEU A 40 -48.92 13.27 35.54
CA LEU A 40 -47.48 13.58 35.68
C LEU A 40 -46.62 12.34 35.52
N GLY A 41 -47.03 11.18 36.04
CA GLY A 41 -46.31 9.90 35.87
C GLY A 41 -46.26 9.44 34.42
N VAL A 42 -47.36 9.60 33.65
CA VAL A 42 -47.36 9.32 32.21
C VAL A 42 -46.43 10.30 31.45
N PHE A 43 -46.44 11.57 31.85
CA PHE A 43 -45.52 12.58 31.28
C PHE A 43 -44.07 12.25 31.59
N ASP A 44 -43.76 11.83 32.82
CA ASP A 44 -42.40 11.44 33.20
C ASP A 44 -41.92 10.20 32.43
N LEU A 45 -42.78 9.20 32.22
CA LEU A 45 -42.48 8.06 31.37
C LEU A 45 -42.21 8.46 29.91
N TYR A 46 -43.02 9.39 29.39
CA TYR A 46 -42.80 9.93 28.04
C TYR A 46 -41.48 10.69 27.94
N ILE A 47 -41.16 11.54 28.91
CA ILE A 47 -39.89 12.27 28.99
C ILE A 47 -38.72 11.30 29.09
N ALA A 48 -38.79 10.29 29.97
CA ALA A 48 -37.74 9.29 30.14
C ALA A 48 -37.52 8.48 28.86
N SER A 49 -38.59 8.08 28.15
CA SER A 49 -38.49 7.39 26.85
C SER A 49 -37.84 8.26 25.78
N ASN A 50 -38.23 9.53 25.67
CA ASN A 50 -37.65 10.48 24.73
C ASN A 50 -36.18 10.74 25.05
N GLN A 51 -35.80 10.88 26.31
CA GLN A 51 -34.42 11.06 26.75
C GLN A 51 -33.57 9.82 26.47
N ARG A 52 -34.16 8.61 26.65
CA ARG A 52 -33.49 7.36 26.28
C ARG A 52 -33.16 7.32 24.80
N GLN A 53 -34.10 7.69 23.95
CA GLN A 53 -33.88 7.71 22.50
C GLN A 53 -32.83 8.74 22.12
N LYS A 54 -32.89 9.93 22.69
CA LYS A 54 -31.87 10.96 22.46
C LYS A 54 -30.50 10.57 22.98
N LEU A 55 -30.38 9.87 24.12
CA LEU A 55 -29.13 9.33 24.62
C LEU A 55 -28.58 8.28 23.67
N GLN A 56 -29.44 7.39 23.14
CA GLN A 56 -29.07 6.38 22.16
C GLN A 56 -28.53 7.05 20.88
N ASP A 57 -29.25 8.01 20.31
CA ASP A 57 -28.85 8.74 19.10
C ASP A 57 -27.51 9.46 19.29
N ALA A 58 -27.33 10.10 20.45
CA ALA A 58 -26.07 10.78 20.80
C ALA A 58 -24.92 9.80 20.99
N LEU A 59 -25.20 8.64 21.59
CA LEU A 59 -24.21 7.58 21.80
C LEU A 59 -23.82 6.89 20.48
N ASP A 60 -24.79 6.63 19.61
CA ASP A 60 -24.56 6.05 18.28
C ASP A 60 -23.67 6.98 17.43
N ALA A 61 -23.98 8.29 17.44
CA ALA A 61 -23.15 9.28 16.76
C ALA A 61 -21.73 9.37 17.35
N ALA A 62 -21.60 9.29 18.67
CA ALA A 62 -20.30 9.32 19.34
C ALA A 62 -19.48 8.06 19.09
N ALA A 63 -20.12 6.89 19.14
CA ALA A 63 -19.48 5.61 18.83
C ALA A 63 -19.03 5.55 17.36
N LEU A 64 -19.85 6.03 16.43
CA LEU A 64 -19.51 6.13 15.02
C LEU A 64 -18.34 7.09 14.80
N TYR A 65 -18.33 8.25 15.47
CA TYR A 65 -17.22 9.19 15.40
C TYR A 65 -15.92 8.60 15.96
N ALA A 66 -15.98 7.92 17.10
CA ALA A 66 -14.84 7.23 17.70
C ALA A 66 -14.33 6.09 16.80
N ALA A 67 -15.24 5.31 16.20
CA ALA A 67 -14.90 4.22 15.28
C ALA A 67 -14.21 4.71 13.99
N ARG A 68 -14.57 5.90 13.50
CA ARG A 68 -13.96 6.55 12.33
C ARG A 68 -12.66 7.28 12.64
N SER A 69 -12.31 7.45 13.90
CA SER A 69 -11.08 8.11 14.30
C SER A 69 -9.85 7.25 14.00
N SER A 70 -8.69 7.90 13.86
CA SER A 70 -7.39 7.24 13.73
C SER A 70 -6.86 6.63 15.03
N ALA A 71 -7.59 6.73 16.14
CA ALA A 71 -7.18 6.23 17.43
C ALA A 71 -7.01 4.71 17.42
N GLN A 72 -5.90 4.23 17.98
CA GLN A 72 -5.52 2.81 17.97
C GLN A 72 -5.56 2.20 19.37
N THR A 73 -5.58 3.02 20.41
CA THR A 73 -5.65 2.56 21.79
C THR A 73 -7.04 2.72 22.35
N GLU A 74 -7.42 1.82 23.28
CA GLU A 74 -8.68 1.91 23.99
C GLU A 74 -8.80 3.25 24.73
N LYS A 75 -7.70 3.75 25.29
CA LYS A 75 -7.65 5.04 25.97
C LYS A 75 -8.06 6.19 25.05
N ASP A 76 -7.47 6.25 23.84
CA ASP A 76 -7.76 7.32 22.89
C ASP A 76 -9.19 7.21 22.35
N ILE A 77 -9.67 6.00 22.04
CA ILE A 77 -11.06 5.76 21.65
C ILE A 77 -12.03 6.23 22.74
N ASN A 78 -11.73 5.93 24.01
CA ASN A 78 -12.57 6.37 25.13
C ASN A 78 -12.58 7.90 25.27
N GLU A 79 -11.45 8.57 25.13
CA GLU A 79 -11.37 10.03 25.20
C GLU A 79 -12.13 10.69 24.03
N ILE A 80 -11.96 10.19 22.81
CA ILE A 80 -12.64 10.70 21.62
C ILE A 80 -14.15 10.48 21.73
N GLY A 81 -14.58 9.27 22.11
CA GLY A 81 -15.97 8.93 22.29
C GLY A 81 -16.64 9.79 23.34
N LYS A 82 -15.99 10.00 24.50
CA LYS A 82 -16.51 10.88 25.57
C LYS A 82 -16.65 12.32 25.12
N LYS A 83 -15.66 12.87 24.40
CA LYS A 83 -15.74 14.24 23.84
C LYS A 83 -16.87 14.37 22.84
N ALA A 84 -17.06 13.39 21.95
CA ALA A 84 -18.12 13.39 20.97
C ALA A 84 -19.49 13.26 21.62
N LEU A 85 -19.65 12.38 22.62
CA LEU A 85 -20.89 12.23 23.39
C LEU A 85 -21.24 13.53 24.12
N ALA A 86 -20.27 14.12 24.81
CA ALA A 86 -20.48 15.39 25.51
C ALA A 86 -20.88 16.53 24.55
N ALA A 87 -20.32 16.57 23.33
CA ALA A 87 -20.71 17.55 22.32
C ALA A 87 -22.17 17.37 21.86
N ASN A 88 -22.60 16.13 21.63
CA ASN A 88 -23.95 15.79 21.20
C ASN A 88 -24.99 16.00 22.34
N LEU A 89 -24.58 15.91 23.60
CA LEU A 89 -25.43 16.12 24.76
C LEU A 89 -25.53 17.60 25.21
N ARG A 90 -24.83 18.54 24.61
CA ARG A 90 -24.83 19.97 25.02
C ARG A 90 -26.19 20.64 24.97
N SER A 91 -27.13 20.17 24.17
CA SER A 91 -28.49 20.69 24.05
C SER A 91 -29.44 20.09 25.08
N PHE A 92 -29.00 19.17 25.94
CA PHE A 92 -29.80 18.52 26.95
C PHE A 92 -29.80 19.33 28.25
N THR A 93 -30.91 20.06 28.50
CA THR A 93 -31.09 20.78 29.75
C THR A 93 -31.81 19.89 30.77
N GLY A 94 -31.31 19.86 32.00
CA GLY A 94 -31.96 19.18 33.13
C GLY A 94 -31.67 17.68 33.29
N SER A 95 -30.84 17.08 32.44
CA SER A 95 -30.41 15.69 32.57
C SER A 95 -28.92 15.65 32.90
N ALA A 96 -28.50 14.73 33.78
CA ALA A 96 -27.09 14.57 34.15
C ALA A 96 -26.51 13.25 33.64
N LEU A 97 -25.45 13.31 32.84
CA LEU A 97 -24.66 12.12 32.45
C LEU A 97 -23.94 11.58 33.70
N ILE A 98 -24.23 10.34 34.10
CA ILE A 98 -23.62 9.67 35.25
C ILE A 98 -22.30 9.04 34.86
N SER A 99 -22.30 8.27 33.76
CA SER A 99 -21.13 7.57 33.26
C SER A 99 -21.17 7.40 31.74
N SER A 100 -20.02 7.33 31.13
CA SER A 100 -19.84 6.89 29.75
C SER A 100 -18.51 6.19 29.58
N GLN A 101 -18.49 5.16 28.75
CA GLN A 101 -17.29 4.41 28.44
C GLN A 101 -17.33 3.97 26.97
N PHE A 102 -16.19 4.07 26.31
CA PHE A 102 -15.97 3.53 24.98
C PHE A 102 -14.80 2.57 25.03
N THR A 103 -15.03 1.32 24.63
CA THR A 103 -14.03 0.25 24.60
C THR A 103 -13.74 -0.16 23.17
N LEU A 104 -12.53 -0.65 22.92
CA LEU A 104 -12.13 -1.22 21.66
C LEU A 104 -12.02 -2.74 21.83
N ASP A 105 -12.94 -3.48 21.21
CA ASP A 105 -12.92 -4.94 21.18
C ASP A 105 -12.63 -5.41 19.74
N GLY A 106 -11.38 -5.71 19.46
CA GLY A 106 -10.91 -6.04 18.12
C GLY A 106 -11.23 -4.92 17.11
N ALA A 107 -12.10 -5.20 16.15
CA ALA A 107 -12.58 -4.22 15.16
C ALA A 107 -13.84 -3.46 15.61
N LYS A 108 -14.36 -3.69 16.82
CA LYS A 108 -15.58 -3.05 17.31
C LYS A 108 -15.28 -1.94 18.31
N VAL A 109 -15.96 -0.83 18.16
CA VAL A 109 -16.09 0.19 19.21
C VAL A 109 -17.42 -0.01 19.90
N VAL A 110 -17.37 -0.27 21.20
CA VAL A 110 -18.56 -0.41 22.04
C VAL A 110 -18.66 0.81 22.95
N GLY A 111 -19.73 1.60 22.77
CA GLY A 111 -20.07 2.73 23.62
C GLY A 111 -21.16 2.35 24.61
N THR A 112 -21.01 2.73 25.88
CA THR A 112 -22.04 2.64 26.90
C THR A 112 -22.20 3.98 27.60
N ALA A 113 -23.43 4.33 27.95
CA ALA A 113 -23.71 5.55 28.69
C ALA A 113 -24.89 5.37 29.64
N GLU A 114 -24.84 6.06 30.78
CA GLU A 114 -25.89 6.10 31.78
C GLU A 114 -26.19 7.55 32.16
N MET A 115 -27.48 7.91 32.23
CA MET A 115 -27.96 9.27 32.46
C MET A 115 -29.15 9.27 33.43
N THR A 116 -29.22 10.26 34.32
CA THR A 116 -30.40 10.52 35.12
C THR A 116 -31.41 11.29 34.27
N PRO A 117 -32.64 10.76 34.08
CA PRO A 117 -33.68 11.47 33.35
C PRO A 117 -34.20 12.67 34.13
N LEU A 118 -34.68 13.69 33.42
CA LEU A 118 -35.48 14.75 34.01
C LEU A 118 -36.85 14.16 34.44
N ALA A 119 -37.21 14.34 35.70
CA ALA A 119 -38.52 13.93 36.24
C ALA A 119 -39.25 15.13 36.82
N LEU A 120 -40.53 15.26 36.50
CA LEU A 120 -41.44 16.33 37.00
C LEU A 120 -42.10 15.92 38.30
N ALA A 121 -42.35 14.63 38.51
CA ALA A 121 -43.06 14.08 39.66
C ALA A 121 -42.09 13.33 40.62
N THR A 122 -40.94 13.90 40.93
CA THR A 122 -39.87 13.28 41.75
C THR A 122 -40.30 12.84 43.15
N GLY A 123 -41.41 13.35 43.67
CA GLY A 123 -41.93 12.94 44.97
C GLY A 123 -42.90 11.76 44.94
N PHE A 124 -43.38 11.35 43.76
CA PHE A 124 -44.40 10.31 43.61
C PHE A 124 -43.89 9.06 42.89
N PHE A 125 -42.94 9.20 41.99
CA PHE A 125 -42.38 8.10 41.21
C PHE A 125 -40.86 8.15 41.25
N GLN A 126 -40.22 7.01 41.52
CA GLN A 126 -38.78 6.86 41.35
C GLN A 126 -38.51 6.31 39.95
N HIS A 127 -37.91 7.11 39.11
CA HIS A 127 -37.45 6.67 37.78
C HIS A 127 -36.01 6.17 37.88
N GLY A 128 -35.75 4.97 37.36
CA GLY A 128 -34.39 4.44 37.22
C GLY A 128 -33.57 5.22 36.17
N ASN A 129 -32.25 5.13 36.27
CA ASN A 129 -31.37 5.72 35.29
C ASN A 129 -31.61 5.15 33.88
N VAL A 130 -31.47 5.99 32.88
CA VAL A 130 -31.55 5.62 31.48
C VAL A 130 -30.19 5.11 31.05
N LYS A 131 -30.14 3.90 30.45
CA LYS A 131 -28.94 3.27 29.89
C LYS A 131 -29.08 3.12 28.39
N ALA A 132 -27.97 3.33 27.69
CA ALA A 132 -27.84 3.13 26.26
C ALA A 132 -26.54 2.37 25.97
N SER A 133 -26.54 1.59 24.89
CA SER A 133 -25.34 0.88 24.37
C SER A 133 -25.34 0.98 22.86
N SER A 134 -24.14 1.15 22.30
CA SER A 134 -23.92 1.26 20.85
C SER A 134 -22.72 0.40 20.47
N GLU A 135 -22.85 -0.39 19.42
CA GLU A 135 -21.75 -1.13 18.82
C GLU A 135 -21.53 -0.68 17.38
N VAL A 136 -20.32 -0.29 17.05
CA VAL A 136 -19.94 0.14 15.70
C VAL A 136 -18.75 -0.69 15.23
N LEU A 137 -18.92 -1.38 14.11
CA LEU A 137 -17.82 -2.10 13.48
C LEU A 137 -16.93 -1.12 12.72
N ARG A 138 -15.63 -1.13 13.00
CA ARG A 138 -14.62 -0.40 12.21
C ARG A 138 -14.40 -1.18 10.92
N ALA A 139 -14.92 -0.68 9.80
CA ALA A 139 -14.56 -1.23 8.51
C ALA A 139 -13.10 -0.88 8.20
N MET A 140 -12.25 -1.88 8.07
CA MET A 140 -10.86 -1.71 7.70
C MET A 140 -10.63 -2.24 6.29
N ASP A 141 -10.08 -1.41 5.42
CA ASP A 141 -9.72 -1.82 4.07
C ASP A 141 -8.60 -2.88 4.12
N ARG A 142 -8.66 -3.84 3.21
CA ARG A 142 -7.56 -4.76 2.93
C ARG A 142 -6.44 -4.01 2.22
N LEU A 143 -5.20 -4.40 2.48
CA LEU A 143 -4.03 -3.77 1.91
C LEU A 143 -3.26 -4.71 0.99
N GLU A 144 -2.86 -4.19 -0.16
CA GLU A 144 -1.81 -4.74 -1.00
C GLU A 144 -0.69 -3.73 -1.07
N VAL A 145 0.48 -4.09 -0.55
CA VAL A 145 1.63 -3.19 -0.40
C VAL A 145 2.81 -3.73 -1.19
N ALA A 146 3.42 -2.92 -2.05
CA ALA A 146 4.69 -3.23 -2.70
C ALA A 146 5.81 -2.41 -2.06
N LEU A 147 6.80 -3.11 -1.51
CA LEU A 147 8.06 -2.53 -1.04
C LEU A 147 9.05 -2.53 -2.21
N VAL A 148 9.30 -1.37 -2.80
CA VAL A 148 10.26 -1.18 -3.91
C VAL A 148 11.51 -0.55 -3.32
N LEU A 149 12.53 -1.39 -3.09
CA LEU A 149 13.69 -1.05 -2.29
C LEU A 149 14.96 -1.01 -3.15
N ASP A 150 15.65 0.12 -3.06
CA ASP A 150 16.89 0.35 -3.75
C ASP A 150 17.99 -0.60 -3.24
N ASN A 151 18.54 -1.38 -4.15
CA ASN A 151 19.59 -2.38 -3.90
C ASN A 151 20.88 -2.04 -4.62
N THR A 152 21.08 -0.77 -4.99
CA THR A 152 22.24 -0.31 -5.75
C THR A 152 23.51 -0.22 -4.91
N GLY A 153 24.66 -0.13 -5.58
CA GLY A 153 25.96 -0.07 -4.92
C GLY A 153 26.13 1.08 -3.93
N SER A 154 25.43 2.21 -4.14
CA SER A 154 25.40 3.37 -3.23
C SER A 154 24.75 3.06 -1.88
N MET A 155 23.90 2.03 -1.82
CA MET A 155 23.27 1.55 -0.59
C MET A 155 24.20 0.71 0.28
N SER A 156 25.42 0.43 -0.12
CA SER A 156 26.34 -0.44 0.63
C SER A 156 26.59 0.02 2.07
N GLY A 157 26.86 -0.94 2.96
CA GLY A 157 27.24 -0.69 4.35
C GLY A 157 26.06 -0.30 5.25
N THR A 158 26.18 0.79 5.99
CA THR A 158 25.18 1.22 7.00
C THR A 158 23.82 1.51 6.39
N LYS A 159 23.76 2.05 5.16
CA LYS A 159 22.48 2.31 4.50
C LYS A 159 21.67 1.03 4.30
N MET A 160 22.29 -0.01 3.76
CA MET A 160 21.64 -1.30 3.52
C MET A 160 21.21 -1.95 4.85
N SER A 161 22.08 -1.97 5.87
CA SER A 161 21.72 -2.55 7.17
C SER A 161 20.56 -1.80 7.84
N THR A 162 20.55 -0.46 7.76
CA THR A 162 19.45 0.36 8.30
C THR A 162 18.16 0.16 7.50
N LEU A 163 18.25 0.08 6.16
CA LEU A 163 17.10 -0.22 5.30
C LEU A 163 16.46 -1.55 5.70
N LYS A 164 17.25 -2.62 5.80
CA LYS A 164 16.76 -3.95 6.18
C LYS A 164 16.02 -3.93 7.52
N THR A 165 16.61 -3.29 8.53
CA THR A 165 15.99 -3.16 9.85
C THR A 165 14.67 -2.39 9.77
N SER A 166 14.69 -1.21 9.14
CA SER A 166 13.51 -0.34 9.04
C SER A 166 12.39 -0.96 8.21
N ALA A 167 12.72 -1.69 7.13
CA ALA A 167 11.75 -2.39 6.30
C ALA A 167 11.08 -3.55 7.07
N LYS A 168 11.84 -4.31 7.86
CA LYS A 168 11.28 -5.37 8.71
C LYS A 168 10.38 -4.80 9.81
N ASP A 169 10.78 -3.70 10.44
CA ASP A 169 9.96 -3.00 11.44
C ASP A 169 8.64 -2.49 10.82
N LEU A 170 8.69 -1.97 9.58
CA LEU A 170 7.49 -1.58 8.84
C LEU A 170 6.57 -2.79 8.59
N VAL A 171 7.11 -3.92 8.15
CA VAL A 171 6.33 -5.17 7.95
C VAL A 171 5.67 -5.59 9.25
N ASP A 172 6.38 -5.57 10.38
CA ASP A 172 5.83 -5.95 11.69
C ASP A 172 4.70 -4.98 12.13
N LYS A 173 4.85 -3.68 11.92
CA LYS A 173 3.82 -2.68 12.24
C LYS A 173 2.57 -2.84 11.38
N LEU A 174 2.74 -3.03 10.07
CA LEU A 174 1.63 -3.27 9.15
C LEU A 174 0.91 -4.58 9.48
N THR A 175 1.65 -5.62 9.86
CA THR A 175 1.08 -6.91 10.29
C THR A 175 0.30 -6.77 11.59
N ALA A 176 0.84 -6.06 12.58
CA ALA A 176 0.15 -5.78 13.84
C ALA A 176 -1.13 -4.95 13.62
N ALA A 177 -1.09 -3.97 12.72
CA ALA A 177 -2.27 -3.22 12.31
C ALA A 177 -3.31 -4.12 11.62
N ALA A 178 -2.85 -5.06 10.79
CA ALA A 178 -3.70 -6.01 10.09
C ALA A 178 -4.39 -7.00 11.05
N ALA A 179 -3.73 -7.41 12.12
CA ALA A 179 -4.28 -8.34 13.11
C ALA A 179 -5.55 -7.81 13.81
N ARG A 180 -5.81 -6.51 13.75
CA ARG A 180 -7.06 -5.89 14.25
C ARG A 180 -8.24 -6.03 13.29
N SER A 181 -8.01 -6.47 12.06
CA SER A 181 -9.05 -6.67 11.06
C SER A 181 -9.66 -8.06 11.17
N THR A 182 -10.98 -8.16 10.96
CA THR A 182 -11.69 -9.45 10.86
C THR A 182 -11.71 -10.01 9.44
N ALA A 183 -11.14 -9.30 8.47
CA ALA A 183 -11.06 -9.74 7.08
C ALA A 183 -10.08 -10.90 6.92
N THR A 184 -10.37 -11.82 5.99
CA THR A 184 -9.40 -12.82 5.55
C THR A 184 -8.29 -12.13 4.76
N ASP A 185 -7.02 -12.45 5.05
CA ASP A 185 -5.85 -11.85 4.41
C ASP A 185 -5.91 -10.31 4.38
N PRO A 186 -5.94 -9.67 5.56
CA PRO A 186 -6.15 -8.23 5.67
C PRO A 186 -4.98 -7.41 5.11
N ILE A 187 -3.81 -8.05 4.92
CA ILE A 187 -2.63 -7.46 4.29
C ILE A 187 -1.87 -8.51 3.49
N ARG A 188 -1.47 -8.13 2.29
CA ARG A 188 -0.49 -8.85 1.46
C ARG A 188 0.61 -7.88 1.09
N ILE A 189 1.85 -8.31 1.19
CA ILE A 189 3.02 -7.48 0.90
C ILE A 189 3.89 -8.17 -0.14
N SER A 190 4.43 -7.41 -1.09
CA SER A 190 5.43 -7.84 -2.04
C SER A 190 6.74 -7.09 -1.81
N LEU A 191 7.87 -7.70 -2.18
CA LEU A 191 9.20 -7.10 -2.13
C LEU A 191 9.78 -7.05 -3.54
N VAL A 192 10.28 -5.89 -3.93
CA VAL A 192 10.93 -5.65 -5.23
C VAL A 192 12.26 -4.95 -4.99
N PRO A 193 13.33 -5.73 -4.74
CA PRO A 193 14.68 -5.18 -4.77
C PRO A 193 15.04 -4.80 -6.21
N PHE A 194 15.65 -3.65 -6.41
CA PHE A 194 16.04 -3.20 -7.75
C PHE A 194 17.43 -2.58 -7.79
N SER A 195 18.08 -2.71 -8.93
CA SER A 195 19.29 -1.96 -9.29
C SER A 195 19.21 -1.51 -10.75
N SER A 196 20.15 -1.86 -11.60
CA SER A 196 20.06 -1.62 -13.05
C SER A 196 18.99 -2.48 -13.73
N THR A 197 18.55 -3.55 -13.09
CA THR A 197 17.45 -4.44 -13.49
C THR A 197 16.67 -4.91 -12.25
N VAL A 198 15.70 -5.81 -12.47
CA VAL A 198 14.94 -6.51 -11.44
C VAL A 198 14.99 -8.00 -11.71
N ARG A 199 15.25 -8.79 -10.66
CA ARG A 199 15.23 -10.25 -10.72
C ARG A 199 13.85 -10.75 -10.31
N ILE A 200 13.12 -11.32 -11.24
CA ILE A 200 11.71 -11.68 -11.06
C ILE A 200 11.49 -13.15 -10.71
N TYR A 201 12.50 -13.96 -10.88
CA TYR A 201 12.52 -15.38 -10.55
C TYR A 201 13.88 -15.77 -9.99
N GLU A 202 13.92 -16.88 -9.27
CA GLU A 202 15.13 -17.64 -9.00
C GLU A 202 15.78 -18.12 -10.29
N ASN A 203 16.99 -18.66 -10.20
CA ASN A 203 17.67 -19.27 -11.33
C ASN A 203 16.79 -20.33 -12.00
N VAL A 204 16.48 -20.14 -13.28
CA VAL A 204 15.66 -21.05 -14.07
C VAL A 204 16.54 -21.90 -14.96
N SER A 205 16.49 -23.22 -14.75
CA SER A 205 17.22 -24.17 -15.58
C SER A 205 16.64 -24.25 -16.99
N VAL A 206 17.47 -24.06 -18.01
CA VAL A 206 17.07 -24.23 -19.42
C VAL A 206 17.34 -25.62 -19.98
N LYS A 207 17.82 -26.56 -19.16
CA LYS A 207 18.14 -27.93 -19.60
C LYS A 207 17.00 -28.60 -20.37
N ASN A 208 15.78 -28.47 -19.87
CA ASN A 208 14.57 -29.04 -20.47
C ASN A 208 13.79 -28.06 -21.34
N TYR A 209 14.39 -26.95 -21.73
CA TYR A 209 13.76 -25.98 -22.63
C TYR A 209 13.58 -26.57 -24.02
N ASN A 210 12.35 -26.49 -24.53
CA ASN A 210 12.02 -26.90 -25.89
C ASN A 210 12.13 -25.69 -26.83
N THR A 211 13.15 -25.69 -27.68
CA THR A 211 13.43 -24.58 -28.61
C THR A 211 12.38 -24.42 -29.71
N SER A 212 11.66 -25.49 -30.05
CA SER A 212 10.61 -25.44 -31.10
C SER A 212 9.33 -24.81 -30.57
N THR A 213 8.89 -25.20 -29.37
CA THR A 213 7.69 -24.63 -28.72
C THR A 213 7.99 -23.40 -27.87
N ARG A 214 9.27 -23.15 -27.56
CA ARG A 214 9.74 -22.09 -26.68
C ARG A 214 9.13 -22.16 -25.28
N THR A 215 9.06 -23.36 -24.74
CA THR A 215 8.54 -23.64 -23.41
C THR A 215 9.51 -24.49 -22.59
N GLY A 216 9.43 -24.39 -21.28
CA GLY A 216 10.24 -25.20 -20.37
C GLY A 216 9.75 -25.06 -18.93
N PRO A 217 10.11 -26.02 -18.06
CA PRO A 217 9.79 -25.92 -16.64
C PRO A 217 10.30 -24.63 -16.03
N GLY A 218 9.44 -23.90 -15.32
CA GLY A 218 9.79 -22.62 -14.68
C GLY A 218 9.92 -21.42 -15.63
N ILE A 219 9.79 -21.60 -16.95
CA ILE A 219 9.81 -20.49 -17.91
C ILE A 219 8.39 -19.97 -18.09
N PRO A 220 8.15 -18.68 -17.78
CA PRO A 220 6.81 -18.09 -17.88
C PRO A 220 6.35 -17.97 -19.34
N THR A 221 5.05 -18.17 -19.57
CA THR A 221 4.44 -18.09 -20.91
C THR A 221 4.35 -16.69 -21.49
N TRP A 222 4.54 -15.67 -20.66
CA TRP A 222 4.52 -14.25 -21.05
C TRP A 222 5.90 -13.67 -21.39
N ILE A 223 6.96 -14.50 -21.40
CA ILE A 223 8.32 -14.12 -21.81
C ILE A 223 8.50 -14.35 -23.32
N ASP A 224 9.08 -13.36 -24.00
CA ASP A 224 9.59 -13.50 -25.36
C ASP A 224 11.09 -13.75 -25.33
N SER A 225 11.50 -15.01 -25.44
CA SER A 225 12.91 -15.41 -25.45
C SER A 225 13.69 -14.90 -26.66
N ARG A 226 13.01 -14.45 -27.72
CA ARG A 226 13.60 -13.96 -28.97
C ARG A 226 13.73 -12.43 -29.01
N ALA A 227 13.26 -11.75 -27.98
CA ALA A 227 13.32 -10.29 -27.87
C ALA A 227 12.76 -9.55 -29.11
N LEU A 228 11.67 -10.03 -29.70
CA LEU A 228 11.14 -9.48 -30.96
C LEU A 228 10.79 -8.00 -30.85
N GLY A 229 10.28 -7.54 -29.70
CA GLY A 229 9.99 -6.13 -29.45
C GLY A 229 11.26 -5.26 -29.36
N HIS A 230 12.42 -5.83 -29.05
CA HIS A 230 13.67 -5.09 -28.88
C HIS A 230 14.43 -4.82 -30.18
N ASN A 231 14.04 -5.44 -31.27
CA ASN A 231 14.74 -5.37 -32.57
C ASN A 231 14.23 -4.26 -33.50
N ALA A 232 13.32 -3.42 -33.07
CA ALA A 232 12.65 -2.45 -33.93
C ALA A 232 13.55 -1.29 -34.45
N ALA A 233 14.76 -1.10 -33.87
CA ALA A 233 15.72 -0.11 -34.38
C ALA A 233 16.60 -0.63 -35.54
N GLY A 234 16.30 -1.83 -36.08
CA GLY A 234 17.05 -2.43 -37.17
C GLY A 234 18.40 -3.04 -36.78
N LYS A 235 18.73 -3.04 -35.49
CA LYS A 235 19.93 -3.70 -34.95
C LYS A 235 19.49 -4.70 -33.88
N ASP A 236 19.75 -5.98 -34.13
CA ASP A 236 19.69 -7.03 -33.13
C ASP A 236 21.06 -7.14 -32.41
N ILE A 237 21.06 -7.59 -31.16
CA ILE A 237 22.31 -7.97 -30.48
C ILE A 237 23.04 -9.06 -31.27
N PHE A 238 22.27 -9.96 -31.87
CA PHE A 238 22.79 -11.11 -32.62
C PHE A 238 22.67 -10.91 -34.13
N THR A 239 23.66 -11.38 -34.85
CA THR A 239 23.65 -11.35 -36.33
C THR A 239 22.56 -12.22 -36.95
N THR A 240 22.10 -13.24 -36.21
CA THR A 240 20.97 -14.07 -36.59
C THR A 240 19.69 -13.48 -36.03
N ALA A 241 18.79 -13.04 -36.91
CA ALA A 241 17.51 -12.44 -36.48
C ALA A 241 16.66 -13.40 -35.63
N ASN A 242 15.99 -12.86 -34.64
CA ASN A 242 15.10 -13.60 -33.72
C ASN A 242 15.83 -14.71 -32.92
N THR A 243 17.06 -14.52 -32.58
CA THR A 243 17.84 -15.48 -31.79
C THR A 243 17.21 -15.71 -30.44
N ASP A 244 16.99 -16.98 -30.10
CA ASP A 244 16.37 -17.39 -28.84
C ASP A 244 17.41 -17.46 -27.72
N ARG A 245 17.32 -16.55 -26.74
CA ARG A 245 18.26 -16.40 -25.63
C ARG A 245 18.32 -17.66 -24.74
N PHE A 246 17.20 -18.36 -24.56
CA PHE A 246 17.20 -19.62 -23.80
C PHE A 246 17.83 -20.77 -24.62
N ALA A 247 17.71 -20.73 -25.93
CA ALA A 247 18.44 -21.68 -26.77
C ALA A 247 19.95 -21.47 -26.70
N ILE A 248 20.41 -20.21 -26.64
CA ILE A 248 21.84 -19.90 -26.42
C ILE A 248 22.28 -20.46 -25.07
N LEU A 249 21.61 -20.12 -23.98
CA LEU A 249 21.93 -20.62 -22.63
C LEU A 249 21.98 -22.15 -22.57
N LYS A 250 21.08 -22.81 -23.28
CA LYS A 250 21.04 -24.27 -23.38
C LYS A 250 22.22 -24.83 -24.19
N SER A 251 22.72 -24.12 -25.20
CA SER A 251 23.84 -24.55 -26.03
C SER A 251 25.18 -24.40 -25.32
N MET A 252 25.26 -23.58 -24.29
CA MET A 252 26.47 -23.37 -23.51
C MET A 252 26.81 -24.61 -22.67
N LYS A 253 28.07 -24.72 -22.27
CA LYS A 253 28.56 -25.83 -21.45
C LYS A 253 27.79 -25.86 -20.12
N ASP A 254 27.40 -27.08 -19.72
CA ASP A 254 26.65 -27.36 -18.50
C ASP A 254 25.23 -26.75 -18.49
N ASN A 255 24.68 -26.33 -19.65
CA ASN A 255 23.36 -25.69 -19.80
C ASN A 255 23.21 -24.55 -18.80
N GLN A 256 23.80 -23.40 -19.13
CA GLN A 256 23.73 -22.22 -18.26
C GLN A 256 22.27 -21.89 -17.88
N VAL A 257 22.09 -21.35 -16.67
CA VAL A 257 20.75 -20.96 -16.18
C VAL A 257 20.40 -19.56 -16.64
N TRP A 258 19.10 -19.27 -16.76
CA TRP A 258 18.65 -17.88 -16.78
C TRP A 258 18.59 -17.39 -15.33
N GLY A 259 19.24 -16.28 -15.04
CA GLY A 259 19.33 -15.70 -13.69
C GLY A 259 18.03 -15.13 -13.14
N GLY A 260 16.94 -15.11 -13.95
CA GLY A 260 15.63 -14.63 -13.53
C GLY A 260 15.42 -13.13 -13.73
N CYS A 261 16.40 -12.37 -14.22
CA CYS A 261 16.22 -10.95 -14.53
C CYS A 261 15.55 -10.73 -15.90
N VAL A 262 14.98 -9.56 -16.06
CA VAL A 262 14.32 -9.12 -17.29
C VAL A 262 14.80 -7.74 -17.73
N GLU A 263 14.61 -7.45 -19.00
CA GLU A 263 14.84 -6.13 -19.59
C GLU A 263 13.55 -5.29 -19.50
N SER A 264 13.71 -3.98 -19.60
CA SER A 264 12.59 -3.05 -19.74
C SER A 264 11.82 -3.38 -21.01
N ARG A 265 10.51 -3.30 -20.94
CA ARG A 265 9.70 -3.36 -22.15
C ARG A 265 9.94 -2.13 -23.02
N ARG A 266 9.66 -2.27 -24.30
CA ARG A 266 9.71 -1.13 -25.22
C ARG A 266 8.62 -0.12 -24.89
N GLN A 267 8.88 1.15 -25.20
CA GLN A 267 7.88 2.20 -25.08
C GLN A 267 6.68 1.92 -25.99
N PRO A 268 5.44 2.13 -25.51
CA PRO A 268 5.07 2.78 -24.25
C PRO A 268 4.91 1.81 -23.07
N TYR A 269 5.17 0.51 -23.24
CA TYR A 269 4.87 -0.54 -22.24
C TYR A 269 5.78 -0.52 -21.02
N ASP A 270 6.96 0.12 -21.13
CA ASP A 270 7.92 0.31 -20.01
C ASP A 270 7.34 1.05 -18.80
N VAL A 271 6.25 1.80 -18.98
CA VAL A 271 5.56 2.59 -17.95
C VAL A 271 4.09 2.22 -17.79
N GLN A 272 3.72 0.98 -18.12
CA GLN A 272 2.34 0.48 -18.07
C GLN A 272 2.28 -0.91 -17.42
N ASP A 273 1.10 -1.29 -16.94
CA ASP A 273 0.80 -2.65 -16.47
C ASP A 273 0.01 -3.50 -17.49
N THR A 274 0.03 -3.10 -18.76
CA THR A 274 -0.61 -3.83 -19.85
C THR A 274 -0.05 -5.23 -19.97
N ALA A 275 -0.93 -6.24 -19.97
CA ALA A 275 -0.54 -7.63 -20.17
C ALA A 275 0.07 -7.85 -21.57
N PRO A 276 1.03 -8.77 -21.74
CA PRO A 276 1.51 -9.17 -23.05
C PRO A 276 0.38 -9.69 -23.94
N TYR A 277 0.36 -9.25 -25.21
CA TYR A 277 -0.60 -9.75 -26.18
C TYR A 277 0.04 -10.00 -27.55
N SER A 278 -0.51 -10.93 -28.31
CA SER A 278 0.14 -11.48 -29.50
C SER A 278 0.30 -10.50 -30.66
N ALA A 279 -0.60 -9.51 -30.74
CA ALA A 279 -0.61 -8.54 -31.85
C ALA A 279 0.53 -7.52 -31.75
N ASP A 280 1.06 -7.27 -30.54
CA ASP A 280 2.15 -6.33 -30.33
C ASP A 280 3.24 -6.96 -29.46
N LYS A 281 4.41 -7.19 -30.07
CA LYS A 281 5.56 -7.82 -29.40
C LYS A 281 6.28 -6.90 -28.43
N ASP A 282 6.13 -5.60 -28.55
CA ASP A 282 6.67 -4.61 -27.63
C ASP A 282 6.04 -4.72 -26.22
N SER A 283 4.83 -5.32 -26.12
CA SER A 283 4.15 -5.59 -24.85
C SER A 283 4.74 -6.74 -24.05
N TRP A 284 5.56 -7.59 -24.67
CA TRP A 284 6.13 -8.79 -24.04
C TRP A 284 7.35 -8.46 -23.17
N PHE A 285 7.60 -9.31 -22.20
CA PHE A 285 8.79 -9.21 -21.35
C PHE A 285 9.91 -10.03 -21.96
N VAL A 286 11.13 -9.49 -21.91
CA VAL A 286 12.32 -10.09 -22.50
C VAL A 286 13.24 -10.57 -21.39
N PRO A 287 13.71 -11.83 -21.41
CA PRO A 287 14.65 -12.32 -20.42
C PRO A 287 16.00 -11.60 -20.57
N TYR A 288 16.56 -11.18 -19.46
CA TYR A 288 17.88 -10.58 -19.42
C TYR A 288 18.93 -11.58 -19.92
N PHE A 289 19.78 -11.13 -20.83
CA PHE A 289 20.91 -11.87 -21.36
C PHE A 289 22.01 -10.89 -21.73
N ALA A 290 22.98 -10.69 -20.85
CA ALA A 290 24.14 -9.85 -21.17
C ALA A 290 25.04 -10.57 -22.17
N PRO A 291 25.17 -10.05 -23.40
CA PRO A 291 25.98 -10.71 -24.40
C PRO A 291 27.47 -10.68 -24.05
N ASP A 292 28.20 -11.63 -24.60
CA ASP A 292 29.64 -11.60 -24.58
C ASP A 292 30.14 -10.50 -25.51
N GLU A 293 30.95 -9.58 -24.97
CA GLU A 293 31.56 -8.49 -25.71
C GLU A 293 32.90 -8.97 -26.28
N PRO A 294 33.25 -8.58 -27.51
CA PRO A 294 34.44 -9.07 -28.18
C PRO A 294 35.75 -8.78 -27.44
N ASP A 295 36.67 -9.75 -27.43
CA ASP A 295 38.02 -9.58 -26.92
C ASP A 295 38.74 -8.39 -27.56
N ASN A 296 39.28 -7.51 -26.75
CA ASN A 296 40.05 -6.36 -27.18
C ASN A 296 41.57 -6.66 -27.05
N GLY A 297 42.12 -7.38 -27.95
CA GLY A 297 43.52 -7.82 -27.90
C GLY A 297 44.50 -6.77 -27.38
N ASN A 298 44.87 -6.83 -26.10
CA ASN A 298 45.82 -5.97 -25.38
C ASN A 298 45.29 -4.63 -24.83
N SER A 299 44.14 -4.55 -24.23
CA SER A 299 43.74 -3.27 -23.69
C SER A 299 43.92 -3.13 -22.18
N TRP A 300 45.09 -2.60 -21.80
CA TRP A 300 45.36 -2.01 -20.49
C TRP A 300 44.48 -0.74 -20.20
N TRP A 301 43.73 -0.27 -21.23
CA TRP A 301 43.02 1.01 -21.26
C TRP A 301 41.50 0.91 -21.21
N TYR A 302 40.94 -0.32 -21.25
CA TYR A 302 39.49 -0.45 -21.18
C TYR A 302 39.03 -0.69 -19.75
N PRO A 303 38.10 0.16 -19.25
CA PRO A 303 37.60 -0.01 -17.90
C PRO A 303 36.78 -1.29 -17.78
N SER A 304 36.69 -1.79 -16.55
CA SER A 304 36.05 -3.03 -16.07
C SER A 304 34.55 -3.21 -16.37
N TYR A 305 34.02 -2.52 -17.37
CA TYR A 305 32.61 -2.57 -17.77
C TYR A 305 32.35 -3.51 -18.95
N VAL A 306 33.35 -4.10 -19.50
CA VAL A 306 33.22 -5.05 -20.61
C VAL A 306 32.80 -6.40 -20.07
N ASN A 307 31.73 -6.99 -20.65
CA ASN A 307 31.26 -8.33 -20.31
C ASN A 307 31.87 -9.38 -21.23
N ASP A 308 33.18 -9.47 -21.22
CA ASP A 308 33.98 -10.40 -21.97
C ASP A 308 34.13 -11.69 -21.15
N TYR A 309 33.49 -12.78 -21.59
CA TYR A 309 33.47 -14.05 -20.86
C TYR A 309 33.67 -15.29 -21.75
N ILE A 310 33.80 -15.10 -23.05
CA ILE A 310 34.13 -16.14 -24.02
C ILE A 310 35.36 -15.66 -24.78
N ASP A 311 36.46 -16.41 -24.73
CA ASP A 311 37.64 -16.16 -25.52
C ASP A 311 37.30 -16.31 -27.02
N ASP A 312 37.18 -15.18 -27.73
CA ASP A 312 36.86 -15.14 -29.15
C ASP A 312 37.97 -14.51 -30.00
N ASP A 313 37.93 -14.72 -31.32
CA ASP A 313 38.96 -14.20 -32.24
C ASP A 313 38.96 -12.66 -32.20
N THR A 314 40.14 -12.06 -32.05
CA THR A 314 40.34 -10.61 -32.05
C THR A 314 40.29 -9.98 -33.45
N LYS A 315 40.08 -10.78 -34.51
CA LYS A 315 40.01 -10.32 -35.90
C LYS A 315 38.57 -10.13 -36.37
N GLY A 316 38.35 -9.08 -37.12
CA GLY A 316 37.06 -8.81 -37.73
C GLY A 316 36.31 -7.65 -37.13
N ASP A 317 35.14 -7.38 -37.66
CA ASP A 317 34.23 -6.31 -37.23
C ASP A 317 33.63 -6.61 -35.85
N PHE A 318 33.64 -5.61 -34.98
CA PHE A 318 33.12 -5.71 -33.59
C PHE A 318 31.71 -6.28 -33.54
N TRP A 319 30.80 -5.75 -34.36
CA TRP A 319 29.39 -6.14 -34.35
C TRP A 319 29.15 -7.58 -34.81
N THR A 320 29.95 -8.01 -35.82
CA THR A 320 29.93 -9.40 -36.30
C THR A 320 30.39 -10.36 -35.21
N ARG A 321 31.43 -9.99 -34.48
CA ARG A 321 32.00 -10.81 -33.41
C ARG A 321 31.02 -10.86 -32.22
N GLN A 322 30.54 -9.71 -31.75
CA GLN A 322 29.58 -9.65 -30.65
C GLN A 322 28.31 -10.45 -30.95
N GLY A 323 27.77 -10.27 -32.15
CA GLY A 323 26.55 -10.90 -32.59
C GLY A 323 26.63 -12.36 -33.01
N ASN A 324 27.83 -12.95 -33.00
CA ASN A 324 28.05 -14.35 -33.43
C ASN A 324 27.44 -15.34 -32.41
N VAL A 325 26.28 -15.91 -32.75
CA VAL A 325 25.63 -16.91 -31.90
C VAL A 325 26.46 -18.19 -31.77
N GLY A 326 27.25 -18.53 -32.78
CA GLY A 326 28.05 -19.74 -32.81
C GLY A 326 29.11 -19.82 -31.70
N LYS A 327 29.61 -18.67 -31.21
CA LYS A 327 30.61 -18.63 -30.13
C LYS A 327 30.13 -19.19 -28.80
N TYR A 328 28.82 -19.19 -28.57
CA TYR A 328 28.20 -19.70 -27.34
C TYR A 328 28.14 -21.23 -27.28
N ASN A 329 28.24 -21.93 -28.41
CA ASN A 329 28.13 -23.39 -28.44
C ASN A 329 29.23 -24.06 -27.61
N ASN A 330 28.79 -24.77 -26.55
CA ASN A 330 29.67 -25.45 -25.59
C ASN A 330 30.70 -24.50 -24.91
N ALA A 331 30.45 -23.19 -24.96
CA ALA A 331 31.28 -22.22 -24.25
C ALA A 331 30.99 -22.24 -22.75
N LYS A 332 32.01 -22.08 -21.93
CA LYS A 332 31.91 -21.92 -20.49
C LYS A 332 32.24 -20.47 -20.14
N PRO A 333 31.31 -19.70 -19.54
CA PRO A 333 31.62 -18.35 -19.13
C PRO A 333 32.80 -18.29 -18.15
N SER A 334 33.68 -17.29 -18.33
CA SER A 334 34.74 -16.95 -17.38
C SER A 334 34.43 -15.57 -16.80
N GLY A 335 34.32 -15.42 -15.50
CA GLY A 335 34.04 -14.15 -14.86
C GLY A 335 32.55 -13.78 -14.94
N GLY A 336 32.16 -12.79 -15.72
CA GLY A 336 30.76 -12.27 -15.80
C GLY A 336 29.74 -13.28 -16.29
N GLY A 337 29.53 -13.36 -17.60
CA GLY A 337 28.58 -14.28 -18.22
C GLY A 337 27.24 -13.64 -18.55
N PRO A 338 26.29 -14.42 -19.08
CA PRO A 338 25.00 -13.90 -19.56
C PRO A 338 24.09 -13.33 -18.47
N ASN A 339 24.38 -13.62 -17.21
CA ASN A 339 23.63 -13.12 -16.05
C ASN A 339 24.37 -11.98 -15.31
N ARG A 340 25.44 -11.41 -15.86
CA ARG A 340 26.18 -10.33 -15.21
C ARG A 340 25.28 -9.14 -14.91
N GLY A 341 25.23 -8.71 -13.64
CA GLY A 341 24.34 -7.64 -13.17
C GLY A 341 22.94 -8.10 -12.77
N CYS A 342 22.71 -9.43 -12.74
CA CYS A 342 21.49 -10.06 -12.27
C CYS A 342 21.68 -10.72 -10.87
N ASP A 343 22.48 -10.10 -10.02
CA ASP A 343 22.87 -10.64 -8.69
C ASP A 343 22.01 -10.00 -7.58
N LEU A 344 20.68 -9.93 -7.80
CA LEU A 344 19.72 -9.36 -6.89
C LEU A 344 18.94 -10.44 -6.16
N GLU A 345 18.43 -10.13 -4.98
CA GLU A 345 17.37 -10.93 -4.36
C GLU A 345 16.13 -10.93 -5.27
N PRO A 346 15.50 -12.09 -5.52
CA PRO A 346 14.32 -12.16 -6.38
C PRO A 346 13.13 -11.38 -5.83
N VAL A 347 12.29 -10.92 -6.74
CA VAL A 347 10.99 -10.35 -6.37
C VAL A 347 10.16 -11.38 -5.60
N MET A 348 9.74 -11.02 -4.40
CA MET A 348 8.70 -11.75 -3.69
C MET A 348 7.33 -11.20 -4.07
N ARG A 349 6.49 -12.04 -4.67
CA ARG A 349 5.13 -11.69 -5.07
C ARG A 349 4.26 -11.39 -3.84
N LEU A 350 3.06 -10.81 -4.05
CA LEU A 350 2.11 -10.56 -2.96
C LEU A 350 1.89 -11.80 -2.09
N THR A 351 2.28 -11.70 -0.83
CA THR A 351 2.25 -12.80 0.13
C THR A 351 1.69 -12.38 1.49
N THR A 352 1.19 -13.34 2.23
CA THR A 352 0.87 -13.26 3.67
C THR A 352 1.96 -13.89 4.53
N ASP A 353 3.00 -14.50 3.93
CA ASP A 353 4.17 -15.04 4.64
C ASP A 353 5.13 -13.91 5.00
N MET A 354 4.88 -13.26 6.13
CA MET A 354 5.71 -12.16 6.63
C MET A 354 7.08 -12.64 7.15
N ALA A 355 7.20 -13.91 7.50
CA ALA A 355 8.49 -14.47 7.92
C ALA A 355 9.41 -14.66 6.71
N GLY A 356 8.91 -15.26 5.63
CA GLY A 356 9.63 -15.38 4.37
C GLY A 356 9.99 -14.01 3.78
N LEU A 357 9.06 -13.03 3.86
CA LEU A 357 9.30 -11.66 3.40
C LEU A 357 10.47 -11.00 4.17
N LYS A 358 10.53 -11.16 5.49
CA LYS A 358 11.64 -10.62 6.30
C LYS A 358 12.95 -11.33 6.02
N SER A 359 12.94 -12.62 5.72
CA SER A 359 14.14 -13.35 5.29
C SER A 359 14.66 -12.80 3.96
N ALA A 360 13.80 -12.61 2.96
CA ALA A 360 14.18 -12.02 1.68
C ALA A 360 14.74 -10.58 1.83
N ILE A 361 14.20 -9.78 2.77
CA ILE A 361 14.79 -8.48 3.11
C ILE A 361 16.21 -8.63 3.68
N ASP A 362 16.43 -9.65 4.54
CA ASP A 362 17.76 -9.91 5.11
C ASP A 362 18.78 -10.40 4.08
N ASP A 363 18.33 -11.04 3.02
CA ASP A 363 19.18 -11.58 1.94
C ASP A 363 19.54 -10.53 0.87
N MET A 364 18.95 -9.33 0.88
CA MET A 364 19.27 -8.25 -0.05
C MET A 364 20.73 -7.82 0.06
N GLU A 365 21.42 -7.67 -1.07
CA GLU A 365 22.81 -7.19 -1.14
C GLU A 365 22.96 -6.02 -2.12
N ALA A 366 23.73 -5.01 -1.74
CA ALA A 366 23.89 -3.80 -2.54
C ALA A 366 24.81 -4.03 -3.74
N ALA A 367 24.30 -3.85 -4.96
CA ALA A 367 25.07 -4.00 -6.19
C ALA A 367 24.46 -3.22 -7.38
N GLY A 368 25.30 -2.85 -8.35
CA GLY A 368 24.86 -2.27 -9.62
C GLY A 368 24.49 -0.78 -9.57
N ASN A 369 23.97 -0.28 -10.69
CA ASN A 369 23.55 1.11 -10.89
C ASN A 369 22.03 1.28 -10.64
N THR A 370 21.57 2.53 -10.54
CA THR A 370 20.20 2.86 -10.16
C THR A 370 19.29 3.02 -11.38
N ASN A 371 18.24 2.18 -11.46
CA ASN A 371 17.16 2.27 -12.44
C ASN A 371 15.81 2.27 -11.73
N ILE A 372 15.40 3.44 -11.22
CA ILE A 372 14.15 3.61 -10.47
C ILE A 372 12.92 3.23 -11.29
N PRO A 373 12.79 3.63 -12.60
CA PRO A 373 11.67 3.19 -13.44
C PRO A 373 11.49 1.66 -13.45
N MET A 374 12.60 0.92 -13.52
CA MET A 374 12.56 -0.55 -13.53
C MET A 374 12.01 -1.11 -12.20
N GLY A 375 12.54 -0.63 -11.07
CA GLY A 375 12.02 -1.02 -9.76
C GLY A 375 10.55 -0.70 -9.59
N LEU A 376 10.17 0.54 -9.91
CA LEU A 376 8.81 1.03 -9.69
C LEU A 376 7.77 0.34 -10.58
N VAL A 377 8.07 0.07 -11.86
CA VAL A 377 7.13 -0.64 -12.73
C VAL A 377 6.93 -2.08 -12.27
N TRP A 378 7.97 -2.75 -11.76
CA TRP A 378 7.82 -4.09 -11.20
C TRP A 378 7.08 -4.07 -9.85
N GLY A 379 7.25 -3.02 -9.03
CA GLY A 379 6.37 -2.79 -7.88
C GLY A 379 4.89 -2.70 -8.29
N TRP A 380 4.61 -2.02 -9.39
CA TRP A 380 3.24 -1.95 -9.93
C TRP A 380 2.77 -3.32 -10.44
N HIS A 381 3.61 -4.09 -11.14
CA HIS A 381 3.26 -5.44 -11.62
C HIS A 381 2.92 -6.41 -10.49
N THR A 382 3.52 -6.27 -9.30
CA THR A 382 3.15 -7.12 -8.15
C THR A 382 1.75 -6.79 -7.62
N LEU A 383 1.27 -5.57 -7.80
CA LEU A 383 -0.07 -5.13 -7.37
C LEU A 383 -1.13 -5.23 -8.48
N SER A 384 -0.70 -5.46 -9.72
CA SER A 384 -1.60 -5.48 -10.88
C SER A 384 -2.44 -6.76 -10.93
N PRO A 385 -3.73 -6.68 -11.35
CA PRO A 385 -4.51 -7.86 -11.71
C PRO A 385 -4.10 -8.46 -13.04
N ASN A 386 -3.23 -7.79 -13.81
CA ASN A 386 -2.78 -8.22 -15.13
C ASN A 386 -1.52 -9.08 -15.06
N ALA A 387 -1.26 -9.87 -16.13
CA ALA A 387 0.03 -10.52 -16.28
C ALA A 387 1.17 -9.44 -16.26
N PRO A 388 2.33 -9.76 -15.68
CA PRO A 388 2.94 -11.09 -15.54
C PRO A 388 2.48 -11.89 -14.30
N PHE A 389 2.13 -11.26 -13.18
CA PHE A 389 1.86 -11.97 -11.92
C PHE A 389 0.38 -12.22 -11.69
N SER A 390 -0.47 -11.23 -11.94
CA SER A 390 -1.93 -11.30 -11.76
C SER A 390 -2.39 -11.58 -10.32
N ASP A 391 -1.56 -11.24 -9.32
CA ASP A 391 -1.86 -11.51 -7.91
C ASP A 391 -2.74 -10.43 -7.27
N GLY A 392 -2.67 -9.21 -7.79
CA GLY A 392 -3.42 -8.09 -7.27
C GLY A 392 -4.92 -8.22 -7.54
N VAL A 393 -5.74 -7.72 -6.63
CA VAL A 393 -7.18 -7.60 -6.90
C VAL A 393 -7.44 -6.56 -8.00
N ALA A 394 -8.62 -6.63 -8.66
CA ALA A 394 -9.00 -5.67 -9.67
C ALA A 394 -8.96 -4.22 -9.13
N TYR A 395 -8.57 -3.26 -9.97
CA TYR A 395 -8.59 -1.85 -9.60
C TYR A 395 -10.01 -1.39 -9.25
N GLY A 396 -10.14 -0.50 -8.28
CA GLY A 396 -11.44 -0.01 -7.82
C GLY A 396 -12.25 -1.01 -6.97
N THR A 397 -11.68 -2.16 -6.58
CA THR A 397 -12.32 -3.10 -5.66
C THR A 397 -12.59 -2.41 -4.33
N LYS A 398 -13.86 -2.40 -3.89
CA LYS A 398 -14.27 -1.79 -2.61
C LYS A 398 -13.53 -2.45 -1.44
N HIS A 399 -13.19 -1.65 -0.46
CA HIS A 399 -12.47 -2.10 0.75
C HIS A 399 -11.12 -2.79 0.45
N HIS A 400 -10.45 -2.35 -0.63
CA HIS A 400 -9.08 -2.73 -0.95
C HIS A 400 -8.28 -1.48 -1.30
N ARG A 401 -7.08 -1.36 -0.73
CA ARG A 401 -6.12 -0.30 -1.03
C ARG A 401 -4.84 -0.90 -1.57
N LYS A 402 -4.32 -0.27 -2.61
CA LYS A 402 -3.01 -0.61 -3.20
C LYS A 402 -2.04 0.50 -2.87
N ILE A 403 -0.86 0.12 -2.39
CA ILE A 403 0.16 1.04 -1.89
C ILE A 403 1.51 0.61 -2.44
N ILE A 404 2.28 1.56 -2.95
CA ILE A 404 3.70 1.36 -3.27
C ILE A 404 4.53 2.24 -2.34
N ILE A 405 5.56 1.68 -1.77
CA ILE A 405 6.58 2.40 -1.01
C ILE A 405 7.88 2.28 -1.78
N LEU A 406 8.27 3.36 -2.46
CA LEU A 406 9.52 3.46 -3.21
C LEU A 406 10.58 4.11 -2.34
N MET A 407 11.70 3.44 -2.13
CA MET A 407 12.86 3.98 -1.41
C MET A 407 14.10 3.94 -2.29
N THR A 408 14.83 5.06 -2.36
CA THR A 408 16.10 5.19 -3.09
C THR A 408 17.05 6.18 -2.39
N ASP A 409 18.34 5.94 -2.52
CA ASP A 409 19.40 6.85 -2.03
C ASP A 409 20.09 7.63 -3.16
N GLY A 410 19.61 7.53 -4.40
CA GLY A 410 20.25 8.12 -5.54
C GLY A 410 19.32 8.60 -6.65
N ASP A 411 19.94 9.22 -7.63
CA ASP A 411 19.33 9.55 -8.90
C ASP A 411 19.45 8.35 -9.87
N ASN A 412 18.62 8.35 -10.92
CA ASN A 412 18.77 7.40 -12.01
C ASN A 412 20.17 7.49 -12.64
N VAL A 413 20.77 6.35 -12.93
CA VAL A 413 22.11 6.26 -13.51
C VAL A 413 22.09 5.44 -14.79
N ALA A 414 22.39 6.08 -15.91
CA ALA A 414 22.61 5.45 -17.21
C ALA A 414 23.98 5.91 -17.77
N SER A 415 25.04 5.24 -17.33
CA SER A 415 26.40 5.61 -17.66
C SER A 415 26.75 5.37 -19.12
N THR A 416 27.67 6.18 -19.67
CA THR A 416 28.38 5.89 -20.90
C THR A 416 29.49 4.89 -20.62
N ALA A 417 29.88 4.10 -21.64
CA ALA A 417 31.08 3.29 -21.63
C ALA A 417 31.97 3.68 -22.82
N ASN A 418 33.27 3.55 -22.63
CA ASN A 418 34.23 3.82 -23.70
C ASN A 418 34.47 2.54 -24.51
N ASN A 419 33.41 2.01 -25.11
CA ASN A 419 33.46 0.86 -26.03
C ASN A 419 32.48 1.08 -27.19
N GLU A 420 32.43 0.17 -28.14
CA GLU A 420 31.55 0.25 -29.32
C GLU A 420 30.05 0.23 -28.95
N ASN A 421 29.70 -0.31 -27.79
CA ASN A 421 28.34 -0.33 -27.29
C ASN A 421 27.92 1.00 -26.64
N ASP A 422 28.85 1.92 -26.38
CA ASP A 422 28.62 3.22 -25.72
C ASP A 422 27.92 3.12 -24.36
N SER A 423 27.71 1.93 -23.84
CA SER A 423 27.14 1.63 -22.53
C SER A 423 27.48 0.23 -22.05
N ALA A 424 27.43 -0.01 -20.74
CA ALA A 424 27.32 -1.36 -20.22
C ALA A 424 25.93 -1.92 -20.52
N TYR A 425 25.83 -3.24 -20.62
CA TYR A 425 24.52 -3.91 -20.71
C TYR A 425 23.78 -3.83 -19.37
N SER A 426 22.50 -3.57 -19.40
CA SER A 426 21.67 -3.36 -18.21
C SER A 426 20.20 -3.73 -18.45
N GLY A 427 19.29 -3.43 -17.52
CA GLY A 427 17.85 -3.60 -17.70
C GLY A 427 17.27 -2.81 -18.88
N ILE A 428 17.97 -1.80 -19.41
CA ILE A 428 17.60 -1.09 -20.65
C ILE A 428 18.38 -1.59 -21.87
N GLY A 429 19.03 -2.76 -21.77
CA GLY A 429 19.92 -3.26 -22.80
C GLY A 429 21.17 -2.38 -23.00
N TYR A 430 21.75 -2.39 -24.18
CA TYR A 430 22.67 -1.35 -24.62
C TYR A 430 21.89 -0.12 -25.08
N ILE A 431 22.47 1.07 -24.92
CA ILE A 431 21.79 2.34 -25.28
C ILE A 431 21.32 2.38 -26.74
N TRP A 432 22.11 1.82 -27.66
CA TRP A 432 21.80 1.80 -29.07
C TRP A 432 20.57 0.93 -29.45
N GLN A 433 20.10 0.05 -28.55
CA GLN A 433 18.84 -0.70 -28.73
C GLN A 433 17.60 0.20 -28.61
N GLY A 434 17.76 1.39 -28.05
CA GLY A 434 16.72 2.41 -28.04
C GLY A 434 15.57 2.17 -27.06
N LEU A 435 15.71 1.28 -26.08
CA LEU A 435 14.66 1.02 -25.07
C LEU A 435 14.34 2.26 -24.24
N LEU A 436 15.33 3.13 -24.04
CA LEU A 436 15.17 4.42 -23.38
C LEU A 436 14.56 5.53 -24.29
N GLY A 437 14.25 5.21 -25.56
CA GLY A 437 13.76 6.16 -26.53
C GLY A 437 14.86 7.00 -27.22
N ILE A 438 16.12 6.74 -26.89
CA ILE A 438 17.32 7.30 -27.53
C ILE A 438 18.34 6.19 -27.78
N THR A 439 19.19 6.36 -28.79
CA THR A 439 20.19 5.37 -29.19
C THR A 439 21.64 5.80 -28.87
N SER A 440 21.83 6.99 -28.31
CA SER A 440 23.12 7.58 -27.92
C SER A 440 22.88 8.75 -26.97
N GLY A 441 23.95 9.40 -26.53
CA GLY A 441 23.89 10.62 -25.73
C GLY A 441 24.78 10.57 -24.49
N SER A 442 25.04 11.73 -23.89
CA SER A 442 25.80 11.83 -22.65
C SER A 442 25.07 11.14 -21.48
N SER A 443 25.77 10.79 -20.40
CA SER A 443 25.17 10.25 -19.19
C SER A 443 24.05 11.15 -18.64
N SER A 444 24.23 12.49 -18.70
CA SER A 444 23.16 13.42 -18.27
C SER A 444 21.92 13.34 -19.14
N THR A 445 22.08 13.25 -20.47
CA THR A 445 20.94 13.08 -21.41
C THR A 445 20.19 11.78 -21.14
N ARG A 446 20.91 10.68 -20.89
CA ARG A 446 20.33 9.37 -20.57
C ARG A 446 19.57 9.40 -19.23
N THR A 447 20.18 9.99 -18.19
CA THR A 447 19.54 10.17 -16.89
C THR A 447 18.27 11.02 -17.01
N GLN A 448 18.31 12.10 -17.80
CA GLN A 448 17.13 12.90 -18.07
C GLN A 448 16.00 12.08 -18.72
N LYS A 449 16.33 11.22 -19.70
CA LYS A 449 15.32 10.33 -20.31
C LYS A 449 14.75 9.32 -19.33
N MET A 450 15.57 8.74 -18.45
CA MET A 450 15.05 7.90 -17.36
C MET A 450 14.11 8.67 -16.43
N ASN A 451 14.46 9.89 -16.08
CA ASN A 451 13.62 10.75 -15.24
C ASN A 451 12.27 11.10 -15.91
N GLU A 452 12.25 11.37 -17.21
CA GLU A 452 11.02 11.57 -17.99
C GLU A 452 10.13 10.31 -17.97
N ARG A 453 10.74 9.12 -18.09
CA ARG A 453 9.99 7.85 -18.00
C ARG A 453 9.46 7.61 -16.59
N LEU A 454 10.27 7.91 -15.55
CA LEU A 454 9.82 7.81 -14.16
C LEU A 454 8.63 8.72 -13.88
N ALA A 455 8.68 9.98 -14.31
CA ALA A 455 7.57 10.91 -14.13
C ALA A 455 6.25 10.38 -14.75
N LEU A 456 6.33 9.89 -15.99
CA LEU A 456 5.16 9.31 -16.68
C LEU A 456 4.66 8.03 -15.99
N LEU A 457 5.55 7.19 -15.49
CA LEU A 457 5.20 5.98 -14.74
C LEU A 457 4.45 6.35 -13.45
N CYS A 458 4.94 7.34 -12.68
CA CYS A 458 4.28 7.81 -11.47
C CYS A 458 2.87 8.32 -11.76
N GLU A 459 2.68 9.08 -12.84
CA GLU A 459 1.35 9.52 -13.27
C GLU A 459 0.42 8.35 -13.60
N ASN A 460 0.92 7.35 -14.33
CA ASN A 460 0.13 6.20 -14.73
C ASN A 460 -0.28 5.33 -13.52
N ILE A 461 0.60 5.16 -12.54
CA ILE A 461 0.30 4.48 -11.28
C ILE A 461 -0.78 5.23 -10.51
N LYS A 462 -0.66 6.55 -10.37
CA LYS A 462 -1.66 7.38 -9.66
C LYS A 462 -3.04 7.34 -10.33
N LYS A 463 -3.11 7.24 -11.66
CA LYS A 463 -4.38 7.06 -12.40
C LYS A 463 -5.11 5.74 -12.08
N LYS A 464 -4.44 4.79 -11.43
CA LYS A 464 -5.03 3.52 -10.96
C LYS A 464 -5.44 3.54 -9.49
N ASP A 465 -5.50 4.72 -8.87
CA ASP A 465 -5.78 4.92 -7.44
C ASP A 465 -4.83 4.15 -6.52
N ILE A 466 -3.59 3.95 -6.95
CA ILE A 466 -2.52 3.38 -6.14
C ILE A 466 -1.86 4.51 -5.35
N VAL A 467 -1.80 4.37 -4.03
CA VAL A 467 -1.12 5.34 -3.18
C VAL A 467 0.39 5.10 -3.26
N LEU A 468 1.12 6.12 -3.66
CA LEU A 468 2.56 6.07 -3.85
C LEU A 468 3.28 6.92 -2.79
N TYR A 469 4.03 6.24 -1.93
CA TYR A 469 4.98 6.84 -1.01
C TYR A 469 6.36 6.83 -1.64
N THR A 470 7.10 7.92 -1.49
CA THR A 470 8.49 8.01 -1.94
C THR A 470 9.40 8.43 -0.78
N VAL A 471 10.48 7.70 -0.60
CA VAL A 471 11.48 7.93 0.44
C VAL A 471 12.82 8.15 -0.22
N ARG A 472 13.42 9.33 -0.04
CA ARG A 472 14.75 9.70 -0.53
C ARG A 472 15.71 9.72 0.65
N VAL A 473 16.86 9.05 0.52
CA VAL A 473 17.80 8.87 1.64
C VAL A 473 19.17 9.41 1.31
N GLU A 474 19.67 10.35 2.14
CA GLU A 474 21.04 10.91 2.10
C GLU A 474 21.51 11.44 0.72
N VAL A 475 20.61 11.90 -0.11
CA VAL A 475 20.99 12.53 -1.38
C VAL A 475 21.36 13.99 -1.11
N LYS A 476 22.66 14.28 -1.10
CA LYS A 476 23.22 15.59 -0.76
C LYS A 476 23.04 16.65 -1.86
N SER A 477 22.80 16.22 -3.09
CA SER A 477 22.60 17.09 -4.26
C SER A 477 21.60 16.45 -5.21
N GLY A 478 21.01 17.26 -6.10
CA GLY A 478 20.02 16.79 -7.05
C GLY A 478 18.60 17.27 -6.70
N ASP A 479 17.71 17.18 -7.70
CA ASP A 479 16.34 17.69 -7.57
C ASP A 479 15.44 16.66 -6.88
N SER A 480 14.95 16.99 -5.70
CA SER A 480 13.92 16.19 -5.03
C SER A 480 12.54 16.34 -5.68
N ALA A 481 12.37 17.24 -6.67
CA ALA A 481 11.08 17.49 -7.31
C ALA A 481 10.55 16.24 -8.02
N LEU A 482 11.39 15.44 -8.65
CA LEU A 482 10.98 14.24 -9.34
C LEU A 482 10.30 13.23 -8.38
N LEU A 483 10.94 12.87 -7.27
CA LEU A 483 10.38 11.93 -6.28
C LEU A 483 9.23 12.55 -5.49
N ARG A 484 9.29 13.85 -5.19
CA ARG A 484 8.20 14.60 -4.56
C ARG A 484 6.94 14.59 -5.45
N ASN A 485 7.08 14.84 -6.75
CA ASN A 485 5.98 14.82 -7.71
C ASN A 485 5.50 13.40 -8.01
N CYS A 486 6.37 12.40 -7.83
CA CYS A 486 6.03 10.98 -7.94
C CYS A 486 5.08 10.56 -6.82
N ALA A 487 5.28 11.00 -5.59
CA ALA A 487 4.37 10.74 -4.49
C ALA A 487 2.92 11.15 -4.84
N THR A 488 1.93 10.45 -4.26
CA THR A 488 0.51 10.76 -4.49
C THR A 488 0.17 12.16 -4.01
N ASP A 489 0.66 12.51 -2.83
CA ASP A 489 0.50 13.82 -2.20
C ASP A 489 1.84 14.27 -1.59
N PRO A 490 2.06 15.58 -1.36
CA PRO A 490 3.30 16.09 -0.77
C PRO A 490 3.64 15.48 0.61
N ASP A 491 2.65 15.08 1.39
CA ASP A 491 2.81 14.42 2.70
C ASP A 491 3.18 12.93 2.59
N LYS A 492 3.22 12.39 1.39
CA LYS A 492 3.70 11.04 1.08
C LYS A 492 5.16 11.01 0.60
N PHE A 493 5.81 12.16 0.52
CA PHE A 493 7.23 12.28 0.20
C PHE A 493 8.05 12.49 1.47
N TYR A 494 9.03 11.64 1.70
CA TYR A 494 9.95 11.68 2.84
C TYR A 494 11.37 11.92 2.36
N ASP A 495 11.95 13.06 2.73
CA ASP A 495 13.35 13.42 2.43
C ASP A 495 14.21 13.19 3.68
N VAL A 496 14.82 12.02 3.77
CA VAL A 496 15.60 11.55 4.91
C VAL A 496 17.05 11.99 4.75
N GLN A 497 17.44 13.04 5.44
CA GLN A 497 18.77 13.65 5.33
C GLN A 497 19.89 12.80 5.96
N ASN A 498 19.54 11.90 6.88
CA ASN A 498 20.47 10.97 7.53
C ASN A 498 19.81 9.60 7.64
N VAL A 499 20.52 8.57 7.24
CA VAL A 499 19.99 7.19 7.23
C VAL A 499 19.46 6.73 8.60
N SER A 500 19.99 7.25 9.70
CA SER A 500 19.48 6.97 11.04
C SER A 500 18.03 7.39 11.26
N GLN A 501 17.49 8.29 10.43
CA GLN A 501 16.10 8.76 10.47
C GLN A 501 15.15 7.89 9.61
N LEU A 502 15.68 6.91 8.87
CA LEU A 502 14.88 6.07 7.97
C LEU A 502 13.81 5.29 8.72
N GLY A 503 14.12 4.77 9.90
CA GLY A 503 13.14 4.10 10.78
C GLY A 503 11.96 5.02 11.11
N ALA A 504 12.22 6.27 11.50
CA ALA A 504 11.17 7.25 11.80
C ALA A 504 10.29 7.57 10.56
N ALA A 505 10.88 7.63 9.37
CA ALA A 505 10.12 7.81 8.13
C ALA A 505 9.20 6.62 7.85
N PHE A 506 9.69 5.40 8.01
CA PHE A 506 8.87 4.19 7.84
C PHE A 506 7.79 4.07 8.92
N ASP A 507 8.06 4.53 10.13
CA ASP A 507 7.07 4.62 11.20
C ASP A 507 5.92 5.58 10.86
N ALA A 508 6.27 6.74 10.31
CA ALA A 508 5.28 7.71 9.84
C ALA A 508 4.44 7.16 8.68
N ILE A 509 5.08 6.41 7.76
CA ILE A 509 4.39 5.72 6.66
C ILE A 509 3.43 4.67 7.21
N ALA A 510 3.87 3.82 8.17
CA ALA A 510 3.01 2.82 8.80
C ALA A 510 1.77 3.46 9.44
N GLY A 511 1.95 4.54 10.19
CA GLY A 511 0.85 5.31 10.79
C GLY A 511 -0.09 5.93 9.75
N SER A 512 0.46 6.48 8.65
CA SER A 512 -0.32 7.02 7.54
C SER A 512 -1.15 5.94 6.84
N ILE A 513 -0.58 4.75 6.62
CA ILE A 513 -1.26 3.61 6.00
C ILE A 513 -2.39 3.09 6.90
N ASP A 514 -2.15 2.98 8.21
CA ASP A 514 -3.17 2.54 9.17
C ASP A 514 -4.36 3.51 9.20
N ASN A 515 -4.10 4.81 9.10
CA ASN A 515 -5.16 5.83 8.94
C ASN A 515 -5.96 5.67 7.64
N LEU A 516 -5.32 5.28 6.54
CA LEU A 516 -5.99 5.05 5.25
C LEU A 516 -6.90 3.81 5.25
N ARG A 517 -6.66 2.84 6.15
CA ARG A 517 -7.48 1.63 6.27
C ARG A 517 -8.85 1.88 6.89
N ILE A 518 -8.97 2.94 7.68
CA ILE A 518 -10.23 3.28 8.34
C ILE A 518 -11.11 3.96 7.31
N THR A 519 -12.10 3.24 6.81
CA THR A 519 -13.06 3.77 5.82
C THR A 519 -13.85 4.93 6.41
N LYS A 520 -13.90 6.01 5.65
CA LYS A 520 -14.72 7.19 5.97
C LYS A 520 -16.20 6.89 5.74
#